data_c641ee062e358f88082a34d0d78d0197
#
_entry.id   c641ee062e358f88082a34d0d78d0197
#
_cell.length_a   1.000
_cell.length_b   1.000
_cell.length_c   1.000
_cell.angle_alpha   90.00
_cell.angle_beta   90.00
_cell.angle_gamma   90.00
#
_symmetry.space_group_name_H-M   'P 1'
#
loop_
_entity.id
_entity.type
_entity.pdbx_description
1 polymer ?
#
loop_
_entity_poly.entity_id
_entity_poly.type
_entity_poly.pdbx_seq_one_letter_code
_entity_poly.pdbx_strand_id
1 'polypeptide(L)'
;MTSEPFSFNPLESPHLENPYPLYARARREAPIFFSPLFATWVVTRYEDVRAILHDPRRFSSSYLFRTPVDPTPEVLEVLAHLPPEVGVLVNEDPPGHRRTRALVGKAFLPKQVARMEARIRAIAHELIDHVLEAGSADLVRQYTYPLPMRVLLEFLGLPVEDADFIKQWCNDHMLLSVPGIGAAQQLRSAQTEVAFSRYT
;
A
#
# COMPACT_ATOMS: atom_id res chain seq x y z
N MET A 1 -6.97 -38.13 -8.24
CA MET A 1 -7.92 -37.07 -8.66
C MET A 1 -7.17 -35.74 -8.57
N THR A 2 -6.61 -35.26 -9.65
CA THR A 2 -6.03 -33.93 -9.77
C THR A 2 -7.20 -32.95 -9.83
N SER A 3 -7.55 -32.33 -8.68
CA SER A 3 -8.51 -31.22 -8.69
C SER A 3 -7.95 -30.13 -9.57
N GLU A 4 -8.75 -29.62 -10.51
CA GLU A 4 -8.38 -28.42 -11.25
C GLU A 4 -7.95 -27.32 -10.27
N PRO A 5 -6.87 -26.59 -10.56
CA PRO A 5 -6.41 -25.52 -9.68
C PRO A 5 -7.53 -24.50 -9.53
N PHE A 6 -7.75 -24.04 -8.31
CA PHE A 6 -8.75 -23.00 -8.01
C PHE A 6 -8.43 -21.73 -8.82
N SER A 7 -9.29 -21.41 -9.79
CA SER A 7 -9.12 -20.22 -10.62
C SER A 7 -9.42 -18.97 -9.78
N PHE A 8 -8.41 -18.12 -9.62
CA PHE A 8 -8.46 -16.91 -8.82
C PHE A 8 -7.83 -15.75 -9.59
N ASN A 9 -8.67 -14.87 -10.13
CA ASN A 9 -8.23 -13.62 -10.73
C ASN A 9 -9.11 -12.46 -10.22
N PRO A 10 -8.71 -11.74 -9.16
CA PRO A 10 -9.45 -10.61 -8.63
C PRO A 10 -9.29 -9.32 -9.46
N LEU A 11 -8.43 -9.34 -10.50
CA LEU A 11 -8.11 -8.17 -11.33
C LEU A 11 -8.96 -8.08 -12.60
N GLU A 12 -9.82 -9.08 -12.85
CA GLU A 12 -10.67 -9.14 -14.03
C GLU A 12 -12.15 -9.28 -13.66
N SER A 13 -13.03 -8.80 -14.56
CA SER A 13 -14.48 -9.02 -14.47
C SER A 13 -14.84 -10.50 -14.43
N PRO A 14 -15.86 -10.89 -13.67
CA PRO A 14 -16.70 -10.07 -12.79
C PRO A 14 -16.13 -9.84 -11.38
N HIS A 15 -14.92 -10.33 -11.09
CA HIS A 15 -14.35 -10.34 -9.75
C HIS A 15 -13.78 -8.98 -9.34
N LEU A 16 -13.39 -8.16 -10.33
CA LEU A 16 -12.94 -6.80 -10.08
C LEU A 16 -14.06 -5.93 -9.48
N GLU A 17 -15.29 -6.07 -9.98
CA GLU A 17 -16.46 -5.31 -9.52
C GLU A 17 -17.04 -5.90 -8.22
N ASN A 18 -17.03 -7.24 -8.10
CA ASN A 18 -17.57 -7.92 -6.93
C ASN A 18 -16.74 -9.17 -6.56
N PRO A 19 -15.68 -9.02 -5.77
CA PRO A 19 -14.80 -10.13 -5.40
C PRO A 19 -15.40 -11.06 -4.32
N TYR A 20 -16.44 -10.65 -3.60
CA TYR A 20 -16.94 -11.35 -2.42
C TYR A 20 -17.43 -12.78 -2.68
N PRO A 21 -18.16 -13.08 -3.78
CA PRO A 21 -18.53 -14.46 -4.10
C PRO A 21 -17.32 -15.37 -4.33
N LEU A 22 -16.28 -14.84 -5.00
CA LEU A 22 -15.02 -15.55 -5.22
C LEU A 22 -14.33 -15.88 -3.90
N TYR A 23 -14.19 -14.90 -3.00
CA TYR A 23 -13.59 -15.12 -1.69
C TYR A 23 -14.42 -16.08 -0.82
N ALA A 24 -15.76 -16.02 -0.89
CA ALA A 24 -16.62 -16.95 -0.18
C ALA A 24 -16.44 -18.39 -0.68
N ARG A 25 -16.31 -18.59 -2.00
CA ARG A 25 -16.02 -19.89 -2.60
C ARG A 25 -14.64 -20.39 -2.20
N ALA A 26 -13.61 -19.53 -2.26
CA ALA A 26 -12.25 -19.88 -1.85
C ALA A 26 -12.20 -20.35 -0.39
N ARG A 27 -12.84 -19.65 0.54
CA ARG A 27 -12.89 -20.07 1.96
C ARG A 27 -13.49 -21.44 2.18
N ARG A 28 -14.45 -21.87 1.34
CA ARG A 28 -15.11 -23.17 1.48
C ARG A 28 -14.33 -24.29 0.79
N GLU A 29 -13.85 -24.06 -0.43
CA GLU A 29 -13.36 -25.08 -1.34
C GLU A 29 -11.82 -25.21 -1.31
N ALA A 30 -11.14 -24.07 -1.22
CA ALA A 30 -9.66 -24.01 -1.26
C ALA A 30 -9.18 -22.83 -0.37
N PRO A 31 -9.23 -22.95 0.97
CA PRO A 31 -8.90 -21.84 1.86
C PRO A 31 -7.43 -21.39 1.79
N ILE A 32 -6.55 -22.27 1.32
CA ILE A 32 -5.15 -22.00 1.03
C ILE A 32 -4.85 -22.62 -0.33
N PHE A 33 -4.41 -21.81 -1.28
CA PHE A 33 -4.06 -22.28 -2.64
C PHE A 33 -2.92 -21.44 -3.23
N PHE A 34 -2.20 -22.00 -4.17
CA PHE A 34 -1.20 -21.28 -4.95
C PHE A 34 -1.87 -20.54 -6.11
N SER A 35 -1.61 -19.24 -6.26
CA SER A 35 -2.05 -18.42 -7.38
C SER A 35 -0.91 -18.26 -8.38
N PRO A 36 -1.00 -18.85 -9.59
CA PRO A 36 0.01 -18.63 -10.63
C PRO A 36 0.10 -17.16 -11.08
N LEU A 37 -1.03 -16.43 -11.04
CA LEU A 37 -1.09 -15.01 -11.42
C LEU A 37 -0.18 -14.13 -10.54
N PHE A 38 -0.18 -14.40 -9.24
CA PHE A 38 0.62 -13.64 -8.26
C PHE A 38 1.91 -14.35 -7.88
N ALA A 39 2.16 -15.55 -8.43
CA ALA A 39 3.27 -16.44 -8.06
C ALA A 39 3.39 -16.63 -6.54
N THR A 40 2.26 -16.71 -5.81
CA THR A 40 2.22 -16.76 -4.35
C THR A 40 1.08 -17.62 -3.81
N TRP A 41 1.17 -17.98 -2.54
CA TRP A 41 0.10 -18.63 -1.80
C TRP A 41 -0.94 -17.62 -1.34
N VAL A 42 -2.21 -17.90 -1.65
CA VAL A 42 -3.36 -17.11 -1.22
C VAL A 42 -4.00 -17.80 -0.02
N VAL A 43 -4.22 -17.04 1.06
CA VAL A 43 -4.86 -17.49 2.28
C VAL A 43 -6.13 -16.69 2.51
N THR A 44 -7.27 -17.36 2.70
CA THR A 44 -8.58 -16.69 2.70
C THR A 44 -9.37 -16.77 4.01
N ARG A 45 -9.04 -17.69 4.92
CA ARG A 45 -9.70 -17.77 6.23
C ARG A 45 -9.06 -16.80 7.22
N TYR A 46 -9.87 -16.12 7.99
CA TYR A 46 -9.41 -15.14 8.99
C TYR A 46 -8.44 -15.73 10.00
N GLU A 47 -8.74 -16.92 10.51
CA GLU A 47 -7.92 -17.61 11.52
C GLU A 47 -6.53 -17.94 10.98
N ASP A 48 -6.45 -18.41 9.73
CA ASP A 48 -5.19 -18.75 9.06
C ASP A 48 -4.37 -17.49 8.81
N VAL A 49 -4.99 -16.42 8.28
CA VAL A 49 -4.35 -15.12 8.08
C VAL A 49 -3.82 -14.57 9.41
N ARG A 50 -4.64 -14.61 10.46
CA ARG A 50 -4.23 -14.15 11.78
C ARG A 50 -3.06 -14.97 12.34
N ALA A 51 -3.10 -16.28 12.20
CA ALA A 51 -2.02 -17.17 12.67
C ALA A 51 -0.70 -16.87 11.95
N ILE A 52 -0.74 -16.65 10.62
CA ILE A 52 0.44 -16.29 9.81
C ILE A 52 1.01 -14.95 10.27
N LEU A 53 0.18 -13.91 10.38
CA LEU A 53 0.62 -12.55 10.74
C LEU A 53 1.17 -12.45 12.18
N HIS A 54 0.83 -13.39 13.07
CA HIS A 54 1.34 -13.43 14.45
C HIS A 54 2.53 -14.36 14.66
N ASP A 55 3.02 -15.01 13.61
CA ASP A 55 4.14 -15.94 13.71
C ASP A 55 5.35 -15.51 12.84
N PRO A 56 6.09 -14.49 13.27
CA PRO A 56 7.25 -14.01 12.54
C PRO A 56 8.45 -14.98 12.56
N ARG A 57 8.34 -16.12 13.27
CA ARG A 57 9.37 -17.17 13.25
C ARG A 57 9.27 -18.04 12.01
N ARG A 58 8.05 -18.30 11.53
CA ARG A 58 7.77 -19.14 10.36
C ARG A 58 7.49 -18.32 9.10
N PHE A 59 6.98 -17.09 9.27
CA PHE A 59 6.54 -16.23 8.18
C PHE A 59 7.25 -14.88 8.25
N SER A 60 8.09 -14.61 7.26
CA SER A 60 8.83 -13.37 7.16
C SER A 60 8.05 -12.32 6.36
N SER A 61 8.19 -11.05 6.77
CA SER A 61 7.65 -9.91 6.01
C SER A 61 8.66 -9.33 5.00
N SER A 62 9.90 -9.81 4.98
CA SER A 62 10.99 -9.21 4.19
C SER A 62 10.77 -9.24 2.67
N TYR A 63 9.78 -10.00 2.20
CA TYR A 63 9.45 -10.12 0.78
C TYR A 63 8.11 -9.48 0.40
N LEU A 64 7.52 -8.69 1.28
CA LEU A 64 6.17 -8.15 1.07
C LEU A 64 6.04 -7.31 -0.22
N PHE A 65 7.05 -6.55 -0.57
CA PHE A 65 7.08 -5.71 -1.77
C PHE A 65 7.93 -6.27 -2.92
N ARG A 66 8.18 -7.58 -2.92
CA ARG A 66 8.82 -8.17 -4.09
C ARG A 66 7.90 -8.05 -5.31
N THR A 67 8.42 -7.44 -6.35
CA THR A 67 7.74 -7.37 -7.65
C THR A 67 7.52 -8.78 -8.18
N PRO A 68 6.29 -9.16 -8.55
CA PRO A 68 6.02 -10.47 -9.13
C PRO A 68 6.49 -10.58 -10.59
N VAL A 69 7.01 -9.51 -11.16
CA VAL A 69 7.54 -9.44 -12.53
C VAL A 69 8.99 -8.99 -12.46
N ASP A 70 9.88 -9.71 -13.14
CA ASP A 70 11.28 -9.30 -13.23
C ASP A 70 11.39 -7.92 -13.90
N PRO A 71 12.07 -6.95 -13.28
CA PRO A 71 12.26 -5.63 -13.86
C PRO A 71 13.08 -5.71 -15.14
N THR A 72 12.76 -4.85 -16.13
CA THR A 72 13.59 -4.75 -17.32
C THR A 72 14.98 -4.20 -16.97
N PRO A 73 16.01 -4.39 -17.84
CA PRO A 73 17.35 -3.84 -17.61
C PRO A 73 17.35 -2.33 -17.34
N GLU A 74 16.51 -1.58 -18.06
CA GLU A 74 16.38 -0.12 -17.89
C GLU A 74 15.80 0.22 -16.51
N VAL A 75 14.83 -0.55 -16.02
CA VAL A 75 14.25 -0.38 -14.67
C VAL A 75 15.30 -0.68 -13.60
N LEU A 76 16.09 -1.74 -13.77
CA LEU A 76 17.17 -2.09 -12.85
C LEU A 76 18.24 -1.00 -12.80
N GLU A 77 18.61 -0.40 -13.95
CA GLU A 77 19.54 0.71 -14.02
C GLU A 77 19.05 1.92 -13.23
N VAL A 78 17.75 2.27 -13.34
CA VAL A 78 17.15 3.36 -12.56
C VAL A 78 17.14 3.04 -11.06
N LEU A 79 16.70 1.84 -10.69
CA LEU A 79 16.62 1.43 -9.28
C LEU A 79 18.02 1.31 -8.62
N ALA A 80 19.09 1.10 -9.39
CA ALA A 80 20.44 1.11 -8.88
C ALA A 80 20.87 2.46 -8.28
N HIS A 81 20.13 3.55 -8.54
CA HIS A 81 20.35 4.86 -7.94
C HIS A 81 19.68 5.03 -6.57
N LEU A 82 18.88 4.06 -6.14
CA LEU A 82 18.31 4.08 -4.78
C LEU A 82 19.43 3.88 -3.76
N PRO A 83 19.35 4.55 -2.60
CA PRO A 83 20.23 4.25 -1.48
C PRO A 83 20.07 2.79 -1.05
N PRO A 84 21.08 2.19 -0.40
CA PRO A 84 20.91 0.87 0.22
C PRO A 84 19.66 0.87 1.08
N GLU A 85 18.82 -0.16 0.93
CA GLU A 85 17.55 -0.26 1.65
C GLU A 85 17.77 -0.04 3.16
N VAL A 86 17.30 1.08 3.64
CA VAL A 86 17.02 1.26 5.07
C VAL A 86 15.74 0.49 5.32
N GLY A 87 15.77 -0.48 6.23
CA GLY A 87 14.60 -1.34 6.48
C GLY A 87 13.32 -0.54 6.65
N VAL A 88 12.36 -0.79 5.77
CA VAL A 88 11.03 -0.18 5.84
C VAL A 88 10.23 -0.96 6.87
N LEU A 89 9.61 -0.27 7.83
CA LEU A 89 8.92 -0.89 8.97
C LEU A 89 8.01 -2.06 8.59
N VAL A 90 7.33 -1.98 7.44
CA VAL A 90 6.36 -2.98 7.01
C VAL A 90 7.00 -4.27 6.48
N ASN A 91 8.25 -4.22 6.01
CA ASN A 91 8.98 -5.38 5.50
C ASN A 91 10.19 -5.79 6.36
N GLU A 92 10.30 -5.25 7.57
CA GLU A 92 11.28 -5.70 8.56
C GLU A 92 10.79 -6.87 9.39
N ASP A 93 11.67 -7.81 9.67
CA ASP A 93 11.46 -8.85 10.65
C ASP A 93 12.06 -8.49 12.02
N PRO A 94 11.61 -9.14 13.13
CA PRO A 94 12.29 -9.02 14.41
C PRO A 94 13.76 -9.50 14.35
N PRO A 95 14.70 -8.82 15.02
CA PRO A 95 14.49 -7.78 16.03
C PRO A 95 14.40 -6.34 15.46
N GLY A 96 14.79 -6.12 14.19
CA GLY A 96 14.78 -4.81 13.52
C GLY A 96 13.42 -4.14 13.62
N HIS A 97 12.36 -4.81 13.18
CA HIS A 97 10.98 -4.34 13.27
C HIS A 97 10.60 -3.79 14.66
N ARG A 98 10.97 -4.49 15.74
CA ARG A 98 10.62 -4.05 17.09
C ARG A 98 11.28 -2.72 17.45
N ARG A 99 12.54 -2.53 17.02
CA ARG A 99 13.30 -1.31 17.28
C ARG A 99 12.71 -0.14 16.49
N THR A 100 12.50 -0.30 15.20
CA THR A 100 11.96 0.73 14.31
C THR A 100 10.53 1.10 14.74
N ARG A 101 9.67 0.10 15.00
CA ARG A 101 8.30 0.34 15.49
C ARG A 101 8.25 1.05 16.83
N ALA A 102 9.18 0.77 17.75
CA ALA A 102 9.23 1.45 19.04
C ALA A 102 9.62 2.93 18.91
N LEU A 103 10.44 3.29 17.93
CA LEU A 103 10.79 4.67 17.64
C LEU A 103 9.61 5.40 17.00
N VAL A 104 9.08 4.89 15.91
CA VAL A 104 7.94 5.48 15.18
C VAL A 104 6.70 5.57 16.06
N GLY A 105 6.42 4.53 16.85
CA GLY A 105 5.25 4.48 17.74
C GLY A 105 5.18 5.61 18.76
N LYS A 106 6.31 6.23 19.13
CA LYS A 106 6.33 7.38 20.05
C LYS A 106 5.67 8.61 19.42
N ALA A 107 5.78 8.80 18.12
CA ALA A 107 5.11 9.89 17.41
C ALA A 107 3.59 9.67 17.35
N PHE A 108 3.14 8.42 17.23
CA PHE A 108 1.73 8.05 17.07
C PHE A 108 1.03 7.70 18.40
N LEU A 109 1.51 8.20 19.53
CA LEU A 109 0.82 8.00 20.80
C LEU A 109 -0.57 8.66 20.77
N PRO A 110 -1.60 8.07 21.45
CA PRO A 110 -2.96 8.61 21.46
C PRO A 110 -3.04 10.10 21.84
N LYS A 111 -2.18 10.54 22.76
CA LYS A 111 -2.10 11.95 23.17
C LYS A 111 -1.62 12.87 22.02
N GLN A 112 -0.72 12.40 21.19
CA GLN A 112 -0.24 13.18 20.04
C GLN A 112 -1.31 13.27 18.96
N VAL A 113 -1.96 12.14 18.66
CA VAL A 113 -3.07 12.10 17.71
C VAL A 113 -4.25 12.97 18.16
N ALA A 114 -4.60 12.93 19.44
CA ALA A 114 -5.69 13.77 20.00
C ALA A 114 -5.42 15.27 19.82
N ARG A 115 -4.17 15.72 19.81
CA ARG A 115 -3.83 17.13 19.56
C ARG A 115 -4.16 17.58 18.14
N MET A 116 -4.26 16.65 17.20
CA MET A 116 -4.60 16.96 15.82
C MET A 116 -6.10 17.17 15.60
N GLU A 117 -6.98 16.85 16.57
CA GLU A 117 -8.43 16.88 16.36
C GLU A 117 -8.93 18.23 15.84
N ALA A 118 -8.54 19.32 16.48
CA ALA A 118 -8.96 20.65 16.08
C ALA A 118 -8.49 21.00 14.65
N ARG A 119 -7.25 20.61 14.31
CA ARG A 119 -6.69 20.83 12.97
C ARG A 119 -7.36 19.96 11.92
N ILE A 120 -7.62 18.69 12.24
CA ILE A 120 -8.37 17.77 11.36
C ILE A 120 -9.75 18.33 11.04
N ARG A 121 -10.47 18.86 12.05
CA ARG A 121 -11.76 19.52 11.85
C ARG A 121 -11.65 20.75 10.95
N ALA A 122 -10.63 21.58 11.15
CA ALA A 122 -10.40 22.76 10.30
C ALA A 122 -10.16 22.36 8.84
N ILE A 123 -9.27 21.38 8.57
CA ILE A 123 -9.02 20.89 7.22
C ILE A 123 -10.31 20.31 6.61
N ALA A 124 -11.09 19.55 7.39
CA ALA A 124 -12.35 18.97 6.92
C ALA A 124 -13.34 20.07 6.51
N HIS A 125 -13.48 21.14 7.30
CA HIS A 125 -14.35 22.28 6.95
C HIS A 125 -13.87 23.00 5.70
N GLU A 126 -12.57 23.33 5.61
CA GLU A 126 -11.99 23.93 4.40
C GLU A 126 -12.34 23.14 3.11
N LEU A 127 -12.21 21.82 3.17
CA LEU A 127 -12.54 20.95 2.02
C LEU A 127 -14.03 20.91 1.71
N ILE A 128 -14.89 20.93 2.75
CA ILE A 128 -16.35 20.96 2.58
C ILE A 128 -16.80 22.29 1.95
N ASP A 129 -16.23 23.41 2.41
CA ASP A 129 -16.58 24.75 1.89
C ASP A 129 -16.33 24.82 0.37
N HIS A 130 -15.20 24.31 -0.10
CA HIS A 130 -14.91 24.23 -1.54
C HIS A 130 -15.93 23.37 -2.33
N VAL A 131 -16.41 22.29 -1.71
CA VAL A 131 -17.44 21.43 -2.32
C VAL A 131 -18.79 22.12 -2.39
N LEU A 132 -19.17 22.86 -1.34
CA LEU A 132 -20.44 23.58 -1.28
C LEU A 132 -20.49 24.71 -2.32
N GLU A 133 -19.43 25.43 -2.54
CA GLU A 133 -19.33 26.48 -3.57
C GLU A 133 -19.54 25.93 -4.98
N ALA A 134 -19.05 24.70 -5.25
CA ALA A 134 -19.17 24.07 -6.56
C ALA A 134 -20.55 23.46 -6.83
N GLY A 135 -21.41 23.24 -5.81
CA GLY A 135 -22.75 22.66 -5.91
C GLY A 135 -22.81 21.17 -6.24
N SER A 136 -21.68 20.55 -6.61
CA SER A 136 -21.52 19.11 -6.85
C SER A 136 -20.09 18.67 -6.58
N ALA A 137 -19.86 17.42 -6.20
CA ALA A 137 -18.52 16.94 -5.86
C ALA A 137 -18.28 15.48 -6.22
N ASP A 138 -17.05 15.19 -6.63
CA ASP A 138 -16.42 13.88 -6.46
C ASP A 138 -15.85 13.83 -5.03
N LEU A 139 -16.57 13.21 -4.11
CA LEU A 139 -16.18 13.14 -2.70
C LEU A 139 -14.85 12.41 -2.50
N VAL A 140 -14.52 11.44 -3.35
CA VAL A 140 -13.23 10.74 -3.24
C VAL A 140 -12.09 11.70 -3.56
N ARG A 141 -12.18 12.37 -4.68
CA ARG A 141 -11.14 13.26 -5.17
C ARG A 141 -11.02 14.55 -4.36
N GLN A 142 -12.14 15.12 -3.91
CA GLN A 142 -12.20 16.46 -3.33
C GLN A 142 -12.25 16.48 -1.81
N TYR A 143 -12.55 15.33 -1.16
CA TYR A 143 -12.67 15.26 0.29
C TYR A 143 -11.94 14.07 0.93
N THR A 144 -12.38 12.82 0.63
CA THR A 144 -11.90 11.65 1.39
C THR A 144 -10.46 11.29 1.10
N TYR A 145 -9.91 11.70 -0.04
CA TYR A 145 -8.50 11.53 -0.36
C TYR A 145 -7.62 12.68 0.19
N PRO A 146 -7.92 13.97 -0.08
CA PRO A 146 -7.07 15.07 0.38
C PRO A 146 -7.07 15.24 1.90
N LEU A 147 -8.16 14.92 2.60
CA LEU A 147 -8.22 15.07 4.05
C LEU A 147 -7.13 14.28 4.79
N PRO A 148 -7.05 12.94 4.69
CA PRO A 148 -6.01 12.18 5.38
C PRO A 148 -4.61 12.51 4.88
N MET A 149 -4.44 12.85 3.61
CA MET A 149 -3.15 13.23 3.05
C MET A 149 -2.64 14.53 3.72
N ARG A 150 -3.43 15.59 3.77
CA ARG A 150 -3.06 16.86 4.42
C ARG A 150 -2.79 16.66 5.91
N VAL A 151 -3.63 15.89 6.60
CA VAL A 151 -3.44 15.57 8.02
C VAL A 151 -2.11 14.83 8.24
N LEU A 152 -1.78 13.87 7.40
CA LEU A 152 -0.54 13.09 7.52
C LEU A 152 0.69 13.96 7.26
N LEU A 153 0.67 14.80 6.22
CA LEU A 153 1.77 15.71 5.91
C LEU A 153 2.03 16.68 7.06
N GLU A 154 0.99 17.35 7.57
CA GLU A 154 1.13 18.25 8.71
C GLU A 154 1.60 17.51 9.97
N PHE A 155 1.11 16.29 10.22
CA PHE A 155 1.55 15.46 11.35
C PHE A 155 3.04 15.08 11.26
N LEU A 156 3.53 14.84 10.06
CA LEU A 156 4.94 14.51 9.79
C LEU A 156 5.84 15.75 9.65
N GLY A 157 5.24 16.95 9.64
CA GLY A 157 5.98 18.20 9.43
C GLY A 157 6.44 18.41 7.98
N LEU A 158 5.77 17.78 7.03
CA LEU A 158 6.04 17.92 5.59
C LEU A 158 5.19 19.05 4.98
N PRO A 159 5.69 19.75 3.95
CA PRO A 159 4.94 20.79 3.27
C PRO A 159 3.66 20.23 2.64
N VAL A 160 2.54 20.91 2.83
CA VAL A 160 1.23 20.49 2.27
C VAL A 160 1.20 20.66 0.75
N GLU A 161 1.97 21.59 0.22
CA GLU A 161 2.18 21.82 -1.21
C GLU A 161 2.79 20.62 -1.94
N ASP A 162 3.50 19.74 -1.24
CA ASP A 162 4.10 18.54 -1.81
C ASP A 162 3.11 17.36 -1.89
N ALA A 163 1.85 17.58 -1.50
CA ALA A 163 0.83 16.52 -1.45
C ALA A 163 0.66 15.78 -2.78
N ASP A 164 0.67 16.49 -3.91
CA ASP A 164 0.50 15.88 -5.24
C ASP A 164 1.71 15.04 -5.62
N PHE A 165 2.92 15.49 -5.32
CA PHE A 165 4.15 14.72 -5.55
C PHE A 165 4.17 13.44 -4.70
N ILE A 166 3.88 13.55 -3.42
CA ILE A 166 3.85 12.39 -2.50
C ILE A 166 2.75 11.41 -2.92
N LYS A 167 1.58 11.93 -3.34
CA LYS A 167 0.50 11.12 -3.90
C LYS A 167 0.95 10.33 -5.13
N GLN A 168 1.62 11.00 -6.06
CA GLN A 168 2.15 10.37 -7.27
C GLN A 168 3.09 9.22 -6.90
N TRP A 169 4.01 9.47 -5.98
CA TRP A 169 4.91 8.44 -5.49
C TRP A 169 4.15 7.26 -4.86
N CYS A 170 3.19 7.50 -3.96
CA CYS A 170 2.40 6.42 -3.36
C CYS A 170 1.72 5.53 -4.42
N ASN A 171 1.13 6.14 -5.45
CA ASN A 171 0.47 5.42 -6.53
C ASN A 171 1.47 4.58 -7.34
N ASP A 172 2.60 5.18 -7.72
CA ASP A 172 3.63 4.52 -8.51
C ASP A 172 4.33 3.41 -7.74
N HIS A 173 4.60 3.62 -6.43
CA HIS A 173 5.13 2.59 -5.55
C HIS A 173 4.25 1.34 -5.50
N MET A 174 2.94 1.53 -5.32
CA MET A 174 1.99 0.41 -5.29
C MET A 174 1.91 -0.33 -6.64
N LEU A 175 2.06 0.39 -7.76
CA LEU A 175 2.04 -0.22 -9.10
C LEU A 175 3.19 -1.19 -9.33
N LEU A 176 4.37 -0.95 -8.75
CA LEU A 176 5.52 -1.88 -8.85
C LEU A 176 5.20 -3.28 -8.29
N SER A 177 4.21 -3.39 -7.41
CA SER A 177 3.77 -4.65 -6.81
C SER A 177 2.62 -5.33 -7.56
N VAL A 178 2.11 -4.72 -8.64
CA VAL A 178 0.96 -5.26 -9.42
C VAL A 178 1.47 -6.14 -10.56
N PRO A 179 1.00 -7.39 -10.67
CA PRO A 179 1.32 -8.25 -11.80
C PRO A 179 0.85 -7.66 -13.13
N GLY A 180 1.65 -7.79 -14.18
CA GLY A 180 1.25 -7.47 -15.54
C GLY A 180 1.32 -5.99 -15.92
N ILE A 181 1.90 -5.11 -15.10
CA ILE A 181 2.16 -3.74 -15.52
C ILE A 181 3.17 -3.70 -16.67
N GLY A 182 2.93 -2.84 -17.67
CA GLY A 182 3.80 -2.70 -18.83
C GLY A 182 5.15 -2.06 -18.48
N ALA A 183 6.19 -2.36 -19.27
CA ALA A 183 7.57 -1.86 -19.06
C ALA A 183 7.65 -0.33 -18.92
N ALA A 184 6.90 0.42 -19.73
CA ALA A 184 6.86 1.88 -19.63
C ALA A 184 6.31 2.39 -18.28
N GLN A 185 5.34 1.69 -17.69
CA GLN A 185 4.81 2.02 -16.37
C GLN A 185 5.81 1.64 -15.27
N GLN A 186 6.45 0.46 -15.37
CA GLN A 186 7.51 0.07 -14.44
C GLN A 186 8.64 1.11 -14.41
N LEU A 187 9.07 1.59 -15.58
CA LEU A 187 10.12 2.60 -15.69
C LEU A 187 9.72 3.92 -15.03
N ARG A 188 8.50 4.41 -15.28
CA ARG A 188 7.99 5.63 -14.63
C ARG A 188 7.95 5.47 -13.11
N SER A 189 7.41 4.35 -12.62
CA SER A 189 7.34 4.05 -11.19
C SER A 189 8.74 4.01 -10.54
N ALA A 190 9.71 3.38 -11.19
CA ALA A 190 11.10 3.36 -10.71
C ALA A 190 11.73 4.76 -10.67
N GLN A 191 11.47 5.61 -11.66
CA GLN A 191 11.93 7.01 -11.67
C GLN A 191 11.31 7.81 -10.51
N THR A 192 10.04 7.60 -10.22
CA THR A 192 9.35 8.24 -9.09
C THR A 192 9.91 7.78 -7.74
N GLU A 193 10.27 6.49 -7.59
CA GLU A 193 10.97 5.97 -6.41
C GLU A 193 12.32 6.69 -6.17
N VAL A 194 13.13 6.82 -7.21
CA VAL A 194 14.41 7.53 -7.11
C VAL A 194 14.20 9.02 -6.80
N ALA A 195 13.21 9.66 -7.39
CA ALA A 195 12.89 11.06 -7.08
C ALA A 195 12.47 11.23 -5.62
N PHE A 196 11.62 10.33 -5.10
CA PHE A 196 11.19 10.36 -3.70
C PHE A 196 12.32 10.08 -2.72
N SER A 197 13.24 9.15 -3.03
CA SER A 197 14.40 8.86 -2.18
C SER A 197 15.38 10.03 -2.04
N ARG A 198 15.31 11.02 -2.95
CA ARG A 198 16.11 12.26 -2.86
C ARG A 198 15.38 13.36 -2.11
N TYR A 199 14.07 13.23 -1.97
CA TYR A 199 13.22 14.16 -1.23
C TYR A 199 13.30 13.92 0.29
N THR A 200 13.46 12.66 0.72
CA THR A 200 13.54 12.25 2.13
C THR A 200 14.98 12.15 2.62
#